data_317784ea505063fd3782f55307a42647
#
_entry.id   317784ea505063fd3782f55307a42647
#
_cell.length_a   1.000
_cell.length_b   1.000
_cell.length_c   1.000
_cell.angle_alpha   90.00
_cell.angle_beta   90.00
_cell.angle_gamma   90.00
#
_symmetry.space_group_name_H-M   'P 1'
#
loop_
_entity.id
_entity.type
_entity.pdbx_description
1 polymer ?
#
loop_
_entity_poly.entity_id
_entity_poly.type
_entity_poly.pdbx_seq_one_letter_code
_entity_poly.pdbx_strand_id
1 'polypeptide(L)'
;MKIYKKHILCVIVGMTCLATILSFTAITGNDNLISDKGYKLVFSDEFNLPNGSQPDSTKWKRCRRNPSRWARWISDSKDVVYIKNGRLVCRAIPNKDLKTDTATMLTGAVETMDLFDFTYGKVEVRMRTNVKSGNSPAAWIRNDPKKHKLYSEIDIMESFGKRKEVIQTIHSEYTVNTKKHGEKNQFRKDIDITKWHVYGIAWTPTEVVWTIDGKETGRYIKSSSVAMQAKNQWTFFQPMFLRLNQSLCNGNMGLYPDTKATYVTEFDWIRVYKNITNMFK
;
A
#
# COMPACT_ATOMS: atom_id res chain seq x y z
N MET A 1 -7.74 44.06 -83.88
CA MET A 1 -6.74 43.25 -83.21
C MET A 1 -6.96 43.48 -81.70
N LYS A 2 -7.70 42.59 -81.05
CA LYS A 2 -8.13 42.76 -79.63
C LYS A 2 -7.25 41.88 -78.73
N ILE A 3 -6.53 42.50 -77.83
CA ILE A 3 -5.67 41.85 -76.88
C ILE A 3 -6.51 41.52 -75.60
N TYR A 4 -6.71 40.26 -75.30
CA TYR A 4 -7.35 39.80 -74.08
C TYR A 4 -6.31 39.69 -72.96
N LYS A 5 -6.49 40.48 -71.88
CA LYS A 5 -5.74 40.33 -70.66
C LYS A 5 -6.41 39.21 -69.79
N LYS A 6 -5.66 38.14 -69.53
CA LYS A 6 -6.03 37.14 -68.61
C LYS A 6 -5.62 37.57 -67.17
N HIS A 7 -6.59 37.74 -66.33
CA HIS A 7 -6.32 37.93 -64.88
C HIS A 7 -6.11 36.54 -64.23
N ILE A 8 -4.93 36.35 -63.64
CA ILE A 8 -4.62 35.18 -62.81
C ILE A 8 -4.99 35.57 -61.41
N LEU A 9 -6.00 34.86 -60.86
CA LEU A 9 -6.41 34.97 -59.48
C LEU A 9 -5.56 34.02 -58.61
N CYS A 10 -4.60 34.57 -57.87
CA CYS A 10 -3.87 33.80 -56.84
C CYS A 10 -4.75 33.63 -55.61
N VAL A 11 -5.21 32.39 -55.39
CA VAL A 11 -5.82 32.00 -54.10
C VAL A 11 -4.72 31.64 -53.13
N ILE A 12 -4.47 32.49 -52.18
CA ILE A 12 -3.57 32.21 -51.06
C ILE A 12 -4.39 31.41 -50.03
N VAL A 13 -4.12 30.10 -49.95
CA VAL A 13 -4.65 29.28 -48.86
C VAL A 13 -3.77 29.49 -47.63
N GLY A 14 -4.27 30.29 -46.72
CA GLY A 14 -3.64 30.49 -45.42
C GLY A 14 -3.80 29.24 -44.53
N MET A 15 -2.72 28.49 -44.39
CA MET A 15 -2.64 27.39 -43.40
C MET A 15 -2.33 27.99 -42.05
N THR A 16 -3.38 28.20 -41.19
CA THR A 16 -3.19 28.53 -39.80
C THR A 16 -2.77 27.29 -39.03
N CYS A 17 -1.48 27.13 -38.77
CA CYS A 17 -0.95 26.21 -37.79
C CYS A 17 -1.41 26.68 -36.39
N LEU A 18 -2.41 26.00 -35.83
CA LEU A 18 -2.73 26.10 -34.40
C LEU A 18 -1.64 25.34 -33.63
N ALA A 19 -0.61 26.06 -33.19
CA ALA A 19 0.37 25.54 -32.25
C ALA A 19 -0.31 25.50 -30.87
N THR A 20 -0.81 24.33 -30.47
CA THR A 20 -1.17 24.06 -29.08
C THR A 20 0.10 24.06 -28.24
N ILE A 21 0.38 25.18 -27.61
CA ILE A 21 1.40 25.29 -26.56
C ILE A 21 0.89 24.49 -25.36
N LEU A 22 1.32 23.23 -25.26
CA LEU A 22 1.27 22.49 -24.00
C LEU A 22 2.25 23.19 -23.05
N SER A 23 1.75 24.08 -22.21
CA SER A 23 2.50 24.61 -21.10
C SER A 23 2.75 23.47 -20.10
N PHE A 24 3.91 22.82 -20.18
CA PHE A 24 4.48 22.09 -19.09
C PHE A 24 4.83 23.09 -18.00
N THR A 25 3.95 23.31 -17.04
CA THR A 25 4.33 23.88 -15.76
C THR A 25 5.22 22.87 -15.06
N ALA A 26 6.54 23.07 -15.19
CA ALA A 26 7.49 22.45 -14.29
C ALA A 26 7.11 22.87 -12.85
N ILE A 27 6.61 21.94 -12.08
CA ILE A 27 6.42 22.13 -10.63
C ILE A 27 7.82 22.10 -10.01
N THR A 28 8.52 23.24 -10.09
CA THR A 28 9.67 23.55 -9.24
C THR A 28 9.11 24.31 -8.05
N GLY A 29 8.97 23.64 -6.93
CA GLY A 29 8.54 24.31 -5.73
C GLY A 29 8.54 23.34 -4.58
N ASN A 30 9.29 23.62 -3.55
CA ASN A 30 9.13 23.13 -2.19
C ASN A 30 7.71 23.44 -1.70
N ASP A 31 6.70 22.87 -2.30
CA ASP A 31 5.36 22.95 -1.77
C ASP A 31 5.31 22.05 -0.55
N ASN A 32 5.34 22.69 0.61
CA ASN A 32 4.89 22.13 1.88
C ASN A 32 3.44 21.68 1.66
N LEU A 33 3.27 20.47 1.15
CA LEU A 33 1.96 19.84 1.01
C LEU A 33 1.41 19.60 2.42
N ILE A 34 0.82 20.66 2.98
CA ILE A 34 -0.03 20.55 4.16
C ILE A 34 -1.34 20.01 3.62
N SER A 35 -1.50 18.69 3.68
CA SER A 35 -2.80 18.08 3.39
C SER A 35 -3.71 18.30 4.59
N ASP A 36 -4.90 18.79 4.34
CA ASP A 36 -6.03 18.92 5.26
C ASP A 36 -5.71 19.00 6.77
N LYS A 37 -5.78 20.22 7.33
CA LYS A 37 -5.89 20.46 8.77
C LYS A 37 -4.73 19.97 9.64
N GLY A 38 -3.50 20.36 9.32
CA GLY A 38 -2.39 20.19 10.25
C GLY A 38 -1.60 18.88 10.10
N TYR A 39 -1.64 18.25 8.94
CA TYR A 39 -0.79 17.13 8.57
C TYR A 39 0.31 17.56 7.59
N LYS A 40 1.55 17.11 7.83
CA LYS A 40 2.71 17.30 6.94
C LYS A 40 3.11 15.96 6.33
N LEU A 41 3.26 15.91 5.01
CA LEU A 41 3.82 14.74 4.32
C LEU A 41 5.26 14.51 4.78
N VAL A 42 5.57 13.30 5.26
CA VAL A 42 6.91 12.91 5.76
C VAL A 42 7.52 11.76 4.98
N PHE A 43 6.72 10.99 4.25
CA PHE A 43 7.16 9.93 3.36
C PHE A 43 6.15 9.75 2.25
N SER A 44 6.63 9.53 1.03
CA SER A 44 5.78 9.11 -0.08
C SER A 44 6.57 8.30 -1.09
N ASP A 45 5.84 7.45 -1.82
CA ASP A 45 6.31 6.86 -3.06
C ASP A 45 5.14 6.78 -4.05
N GLU A 46 5.32 7.42 -5.19
CA GLU A 46 4.40 7.43 -6.33
C GLU A 46 4.82 6.37 -7.37
N PHE A 47 5.84 5.57 -7.07
CA PHE A 47 6.37 4.48 -7.89
C PHE A 47 6.70 4.84 -9.35
N ASN A 48 7.10 6.09 -9.61
CA ASN A 48 7.35 6.67 -10.93
C ASN A 48 8.74 6.32 -11.50
N LEU A 49 9.20 5.08 -11.30
CA LEU A 49 10.44 4.58 -11.90
C LEU A 49 10.17 3.88 -13.24
N PRO A 50 11.18 3.65 -14.10
CA PRO A 50 11.03 2.97 -15.38
C PRO A 50 10.41 1.57 -15.24
N ASN A 51 9.67 1.14 -16.25
CA ASN A 51 9.07 -0.20 -16.29
C ASN A 51 10.14 -1.30 -16.16
N GLY A 52 9.87 -2.29 -15.31
CA GLY A 52 10.78 -3.39 -15.01
C GLY A 52 11.81 -3.09 -13.92
N SER A 53 11.92 -1.82 -13.46
CA SER A 53 12.78 -1.48 -12.34
C SER A 53 12.34 -2.17 -11.06
N GLN A 54 13.28 -2.38 -10.16
CA GLN A 54 12.96 -2.62 -8.76
C GLN A 54 12.53 -1.31 -8.09
N PRO A 55 11.75 -1.35 -7.00
CA PRO A 55 11.41 -0.14 -6.24
C PRO A 55 12.67 0.56 -5.71
N ASP A 56 12.55 1.85 -5.42
CA ASP A 56 13.64 2.69 -4.92
C ASP A 56 14.26 2.09 -3.66
N SER A 57 15.51 1.67 -3.75
CA SER A 57 16.24 1.01 -2.65
C SER A 57 16.55 1.95 -1.46
N THR A 58 16.41 3.25 -1.62
CA THR A 58 16.51 4.22 -0.52
C THR A 58 15.24 4.26 0.34
N LYS A 59 14.13 3.75 -0.19
CA LYS A 59 12.83 3.70 0.48
C LYS A 59 12.41 2.28 0.83
N TRP A 60 12.73 1.30 -0.02
CA TRP A 60 12.23 -0.06 0.07
C TRP A 60 13.33 -1.09 0.00
N LYS A 61 13.20 -2.14 0.83
CA LYS A 61 13.93 -3.39 0.67
C LYS A 61 12.96 -4.56 0.51
N ARG A 62 13.45 -5.64 -0.08
CA ARG A 62 12.70 -6.89 -0.20
C ARG A 62 12.52 -7.52 1.19
N CYS A 63 11.30 -7.93 1.50
CA CYS A 63 11.08 -8.75 2.69
C CYS A 63 11.78 -10.10 2.55
N ARG A 64 12.23 -10.66 3.67
CA ARG A 64 12.89 -11.97 3.69
C ARG A 64 11.89 -13.09 3.93
N ARG A 65 12.11 -14.21 3.26
CA ARG A 65 11.37 -15.45 3.54
C ARG A 65 11.59 -15.87 4.99
N ASN A 66 10.51 -16.34 5.63
CA ASN A 66 10.55 -16.89 6.98
C ASN A 66 9.37 -17.87 7.17
N PRO A 67 9.32 -18.66 8.29
CA PRO A 67 8.28 -19.66 8.51
C PRO A 67 6.86 -19.13 8.71
N SER A 68 6.67 -17.82 8.87
CA SER A 68 5.32 -17.26 9.03
C SER A 68 4.46 -17.50 7.78
N ARG A 69 3.14 -17.61 7.98
CA ARG A 69 2.23 -18.00 6.90
C ARG A 69 2.28 -17.04 5.70
N TRP A 70 2.35 -15.74 5.95
CA TRP A 70 2.38 -14.72 4.91
C TRP A 70 3.72 -14.67 4.15
N ALA A 71 4.84 -15.06 4.79
CA ALA A 71 6.19 -14.87 4.27
C ALA A 71 6.87 -16.15 3.77
N ARG A 72 6.23 -17.32 3.90
CA ARG A 72 6.88 -18.61 3.59
C ARG A 72 7.30 -18.80 2.13
N TRP A 73 6.69 -18.06 1.21
CA TRP A 73 6.97 -18.12 -0.22
C TRP A 73 7.58 -16.86 -0.78
N ILE A 74 7.99 -15.92 0.08
CA ILE A 74 8.68 -14.69 -0.35
C ILE A 74 9.94 -15.09 -1.12
N SER A 75 10.15 -14.38 -2.24
CA SER A 75 11.26 -14.61 -3.16
C SER A 75 11.91 -13.31 -3.57
N ASP A 76 13.22 -13.34 -3.80
CA ASP A 76 14.00 -12.22 -4.35
C ASP A 76 13.93 -12.14 -5.88
N SER A 77 13.17 -13.02 -6.54
CA SER A 77 12.94 -12.96 -7.98
C SER A 77 12.41 -11.57 -8.40
N LYS A 78 12.99 -11.01 -9.46
CA LYS A 78 12.52 -9.75 -10.04
C LYS A 78 11.12 -9.87 -10.64
N ASP A 79 10.63 -11.08 -10.90
CA ASP A 79 9.31 -11.33 -11.46
C ASP A 79 8.17 -11.13 -10.46
N VAL A 80 8.46 -11.11 -9.16
CA VAL A 80 7.43 -10.99 -8.12
C VAL A 80 7.31 -9.59 -7.52
N VAL A 81 8.30 -8.70 -7.76
CA VAL A 81 8.22 -7.27 -7.42
C VAL A 81 8.93 -6.46 -8.48
N TYR A 82 8.23 -5.51 -9.06
CA TYR A 82 8.77 -4.60 -10.07
C TYR A 82 7.86 -3.38 -10.26
N ILE A 83 8.39 -2.35 -10.92
CA ILE A 83 7.62 -1.17 -11.34
C ILE A 83 7.02 -1.42 -12.73
N LYS A 84 5.76 -1.06 -12.90
CA LYS A 84 5.08 -1.10 -14.21
C LYS A 84 4.04 0.00 -14.31
N ASN A 85 4.17 0.84 -15.34
CA ASN A 85 3.25 1.94 -15.63
C ASN A 85 3.02 2.87 -14.43
N GLY A 86 4.12 3.27 -13.77
CA GLY A 86 4.07 4.15 -12.59
C GLY A 86 3.42 3.49 -11.36
N ARG A 87 3.60 2.18 -11.17
CA ARG A 87 3.02 1.44 -10.04
C ARG A 87 3.99 0.39 -9.53
N LEU A 88 3.97 0.15 -8.24
CA LEU A 88 4.59 -1.04 -7.68
C LEU A 88 3.66 -2.24 -7.93
N VAL A 89 4.18 -3.27 -8.56
CA VAL A 89 3.49 -4.55 -8.77
C VAL A 89 4.11 -5.60 -7.86
N CYS A 90 3.30 -6.16 -6.98
CA CYS A 90 3.64 -7.37 -6.23
C CYS A 90 2.85 -8.56 -6.81
N ARG A 91 3.51 -9.70 -7.00
CA ARG A 91 2.89 -10.90 -7.57
C ARG A 91 3.12 -12.11 -6.70
N ALA A 92 2.20 -13.08 -6.86
CA ALA A 92 2.46 -14.47 -6.51
C ALA A 92 2.33 -15.30 -7.78
N ILE A 93 3.37 -16.07 -8.10
CA ILE A 93 3.49 -16.86 -9.34
C ILE A 93 3.90 -18.28 -9.03
N PRO A 94 3.54 -19.27 -9.89
CA PRO A 94 4.08 -20.62 -9.80
C PRO A 94 5.61 -20.61 -9.87
N ASN A 95 6.26 -21.38 -9.00
CA ASN A 95 7.69 -21.58 -9.11
C ASN A 95 7.99 -22.61 -10.23
N LYS A 96 8.78 -22.21 -11.20
CA LYS A 96 9.18 -23.07 -12.34
C LYS A 96 10.48 -23.82 -12.10
N ASP A 97 11.23 -23.47 -11.05
CA ASP A 97 12.51 -24.10 -10.72
C ASP A 97 12.49 -24.65 -9.29
N LEU A 98 11.80 -25.78 -9.14
CA LEU A 98 11.71 -26.50 -7.86
C LEU A 98 13.01 -27.21 -7.46
N LYS A 99 14.02 -27.24 -8.34
CA LYS A 99 15.34 -27.79 -8.02
C LYS A 99 16.16 -26.84 -7.18
N THR A 100 16.10 -25.54 -7.51
CA THR A 100 16.83 -24.48 -6.81
C THR A 100 16.04 -23.95 -5.60
N ASP A 101 14.72 -23.86 -5.71
CA ASP A 101 13.83 -23.39 -4.64
C ASP A 101 12.62 -24.33 -4.52
N THR A 102 12.51 -25.03 -3.40
CA THR A 102 11.43 -26.01 -3.15
C THR A 102 10.06 -25.39 -2.89
N ALA A 103 9.95 -24.06 -2.77
CA ALA A 103 8.69 -23.40 -2.62
C ALA A 103 7.83 -23.54 -3.88
N THR A 104 6.59 -23.99 -3.75
CA THR A 104 5.67 -24.19 -4.88
C THR A 104 5.24 -22.89 -5.55
N MET A 105 5.25 -21.80 -4.80
CA MET A 105 4.91 -20.45 -5.28
C MET A 105 6.02 -19.47 -4.86
N LEU A 106 6.18 -18.41 -5.64
CA LEU A 106 7.05 -17.27 -5.31
C LEU A 106 6.17 -16.04 -5.09
N THR A 107 6.33 -15.35 -3.95
CA THR A 107 5.53 -14.17 -3.61
C THR A 107 6.38 -12.92 -3.44
N GLY A 108 5.81 -11.75 -3.77
CA GLY A 108 6.47 -10.46 -3.70
C GLY A 108 6.05 -9.64 -2.49
N ALA A 109 7.05 -9.10 -1.77
CA ALA A 109 6.84 -8.20 -0.66
C ALA A 109 7.99 -7.21 -0.49
N VAL A 110 7.66 -5.98 -0.09
CA VAL A 110 8.61 -4.91 0.23
C VAL A 110 8.31 -4.29 1.59
N GLU A 111 9.34 -3.74 2.22
CA GLU A 111 9.23 -3.08 3.52
C GLU A 111 10.17 -1.88 3.63
N THR A 112 9.83 -0.94 4.53
CA THR A 112 10.69 0.20 4.86
C THR A 112 11.52 -0.02 6.13
N MET A 113 11.58 -1.23 6.69
CA MET A 113 12.34 -1.55 7.90
C MET A 113 13.80 -1.11 7.78
N ASP A 114 14.33 -0.38 8.77
CA ASP A 114 15.65 0.25 8.82
C ASP A 114 15.91 1.38 7.78
N LEU A 115 14.92 1.76 6.99
CA LEU A 115 14.97 2.87 6.04
C LEU A 115 14.04 4.01 6.46
N PHE A 116 12.81 3.68 6.87
CA PHE A 116 11.83 4.63 7.35
C PHE A 116 10.89 3.95 8.35
N ASP A 117 10.73 4.56 9.49
CA ASP A 117 9.68 4.26 10.49
C ASP A 117 9.07 5.55 11.02
N PHE A 118 7.93 5.45 11.66
CA PHE A 118 7.23 6.59 12.25
C PHE A 118 6.36 6.16 13.41
N THR A 119 6.06 7.12 14.29
CA THR A 119 5.11 6.97 15.39
C THR A 119 4.04 8.02 15.24
N TYR A 120 2.77 7.56 15.18
CA TYR A 120 1.58 8.38 14.98
C TYR A 120 1.55 9.13 13.66
N GLY A 121 0.36 9.40 13.19
CA GLY A 121 0.14 10.10 11.95
C GLY A 121 -0.96 9.47 11.09
N LYS A 122 -0.98 9.79 9.82
CA LYS A 122 -1.90 9.25 8.82
C LYS A 122 -1.11 8.50 7.77
N VAL A 123 -1.60 7.33 7.37
CA VAL A 123 -1.09 6.58 6.22
C VAL A 123 -2.22 6.44 5.22
N GLU A 124 -1.91 6.64 3.96
CA GLU A 124 -2.82 6.36 2.85
C GLU A 124 -2.08 5.55 1.79
N VAL A 125 -2.74 4.54 1.27
CA VAL A 125 -2.26 3.72 0.17
C VAL A 125 -3.36 3.56 -0.87
N ARG A 126 -3.05 3.88 -2.14
CA ARG A 126 -3.95 3.63 -3.26
C ARG A 126 -3.54 2.34 -3.94
N MET A 127 -4.41 1.34 -3.85
CA MET A 127 -4.11 0.01 -4.36
C MET A 127 -5.33 -0.71 -4.90
N ARG A 128 -5.08 -1.77 -5.67
CA ARG A 128 -6.08 -2.76 -6.10
C ARG A 128 -5.47 -4.15 -6.15
N THR A 129 -6.29 -5.18 -6.14
CA THR A 129 -5.84 -6.57 -6.23
C THR A 129 -6.85 -7.42 -6.98
N ASN A 130 -6.44 -8.57 -7.50
CA ASN A 130 -7.38 -9.51 -8.07
C ASN A 130 -8.07 -10.36 -6.99
N VAL A 131 -9.22 -10.95 -7.32
CA VAL A 131 -10.00 -11.83 -6.44
C VAL A 131 -9.86 -13.26 -6.92
N LYS A 132 -9.12 -14.08 -6.16
CA LYS A 132 -8.89 -15.50 -6.43
C LYS A 132 -8.84 -16.29 -5.13
N SER A 133 -9.14 -17.59 -5.18
CA SER A 133 -8.97 -18.48 -4.03
C SER A 133 -7.54 -18.45 -3.52
N GLY A 134 -7.38 -18.30 -2.21
CA GLY A 134 -6.05 -18.24 -1.57
C GLY A 134 -5.29 -16.93 -1.74
N ASN A 135 -5.89 -15.88 -2.34
CA ASN A 135 -5.28 -14.56 -2.38
C ASN A 135 -5.07 -13.98 -0.97
N SER A 136 -3.96 -13.27 -0.73
CA SER A 136 -3.65 -12.62 0.56
C SER A 136 -2.79 -11.37 0.34
N PRO A 137 -3.34 -10.35 -0.36
CA PRO A 137 -2.70 -9.04 -0.48
C PRO A 137 -2.77 -8.29 0.84
N ALA A 138 -1.77 -7.44 1.10
CA ALA A 138 -1.84 -6.56 2.26
C ALA A 138 -1.03 -5.26 2.10
N ALA A 139 -1.51 -4.21 2.75
CA ALA A 139 -0.79 -3.01 3.13
C ALA A 139 -0.92 -2.85 4.65
N TRP A 140 0.19 -2.80 5.35
CA TRP A 140 0.22 -2.85 6.81
C TRP A 140 1.46 -2.20 7.41
N ILE A 141 1.41 -1.93 8.70
CA ILE A 141 2.54 -1.42 9.47
C ILE A 141 2.75 -2.26 10.72
N ARG A 142 3.99 -2.38 11.15
CA ARG A 142 4.35 -3.06 12.39
C ARG A 142 5.63 -2.51 13.00
N ASN A 143 5.82 -2.76 14.29
CA ASN A 143 7.07 -2.48 14.96
C ASN A 143 8.17 -3.52 14.62
N ASP A 144 9.43 -3.13 14.79
CA ASP A 144 10.56 -4.05 14.65
C ASP A 144 10.70 -4.92 15.92
N PRO A 145 10.51 -6.25 15.81
CA PRO A 145 10.60 -7.15 16.96
C PRO A 145 12.01 -7.27 17.55
N LYS A 146 13.04 -6.82 16.82
CA LYS A 146 14.43 -6.77 17.33
C LYS A 146 14.67 -5.56 18.24
N LYS A 147 13.95 -4.46 17.98
CA LYS A 147 14.07 -3.21 18.74
C LYS A 147 13.05 -3.10 19.85
N HIS A 148 11.89 -3.76 19.73
CA HIS A 148 10.74 -3.60 20.60
C HIS A 148 10.18 -4.95 21.04
N LYS A 149 10.00 -5.13 22.35
CA LYS A 149 9.53 -6.40 22.93
C LYS A 149 8.03 -6.65 22.74
N LEU A 150 7.21 -5.59 22.81
CA LEU A 150 5.77 -5.72 22.68
C LEU A 150 5.35 -5.73 21.21
N TYR A 151 4.50 -6.67 20.85
CA TYR A 151 3.98 -6.79 19.49
C TYR A 151 2.99 -5.68 19.18
N SER A 152 3.13 -5.07 18.01
CA SER A 152 2.25 -4.04 17.49
C SER A 152 2.18 -4.13 15.97
N GLU A 153 0.96 -4.30 15.42
CA GLU A 153 0.70 -4.36 13.98
C GLU A 153 -0.66 -3.74 13.70
N ILE A 154 -0.75 -2.98 12.62
CA ILE A 154 -1.99 -2.37 12.13
C ILE A 154 -2.11 -2.69 10.65
N ASP A 155 -3.13 -3.49 10.30
CA ASP A 155 -3.44 -3.84 8.94
C ASP A 155 -4.35 -2.77 8.33
N ILE A 156 -3.84 -2.04 7.35
CA ILE A 156 -4.55 -0.96 6.67
C ILE A 156 -5.55 -1.55 5.68
N MET A 157 -5.11 -2.58 4.95
CA MET A 157 -5.93 -3.34 4.02
C MET A 157 -5.39 -4.75 3.91
N GLU A 158 -6.25 -5.72 4.18
CA GLU A 158 -6.06 -7.13 3.85
C GLU A 158 -7.29 -7.67 3.12
N SER A 159 -7.12 -8.75 2.37
CA SER A 159 -8.23 -9.53 1.82
C SER A 159 -7.81 -10.99 1.71
N PHE A 160 -8.76 -11.91 1.93
CA PHE A 160 -8.48 -13.34 1.87
C PHE A 160 -9.44 -14.06 0.92
N GLY A 161 -8.85 -14.80 -0.02
CA GLY A 161 -9.59 -15.72 -0.87
C GLY A 161 -10.42 -15.06 -1.97
N LYS A 162 -11.65 -15.54 -2.16
CA LYS A 162 -12.54 -15.17 -3.28
C LYS A 162 -13.45 -13.98 -2.99
N ARG A 163 -13.41 -13.43 -1.80
CA ARG A 163 -14.34 -12.38 -1.38
C ARG A 163 -13.89 -11.02 -1.89
N LYS A 164 -14.83 -10.21 -2.33
CA LYS A 164 -14.65 -8.77 -2.54
C LYS A 164 -14.83 -8.04 -1.21
N GLU A 165 -13.91 -8.25 -0.31
CA GLU A 165 -13.97 -7.79 1.08
C GLU A 165 -12.62 -7.24 1.49
N VAL A 166 -12.62 -6.12 2.20
CA VAL A 166 -11.49 -5.59 2.94
C VAL A 166 -11.61 -5.97 4.40
N ILE A 167 -10.50 -6.39 4.96
CA ILE A 167 -10.34 -6.66 6.38
C ILE A 167 -9.29 -5.69 6.91
N GLN A 168 -9.61 -5.01 8.00
CA GLN A 168 -8.77 -4.06 8.69
C GLN A 168 -8.63 -4.54 10.13
N THR A 169 -7.40 -4.79 10.58
CA THR A 169 -7.16 -5.46 11.84
C THR A 169 -6.13 -4.72 12.66
N ILE A 170 -6.21 -4.84 13.98
CA ILE A 170 -5.18 -4.42 14.91
C ILE A 170 -4.67 -5.62 15.71
N HIS A 171 -3.35 -5.75 15.81
CA HIS A 171 -2.70 -6.79 16.58
C HIS A 171 -1.79 -6.17 17.64
N SER A 172 -2.21 -6.25 18.89
CA SER A 172 -1.41 -5.92 20.06
C SER A 172 -0.95 -7.20 20.75
N GLU A 173 -0.08 -7.10 21.73
CA GLU A 173 0.29 -8.23 22.59
C GLU A 173 -0.95 -8.93 23.17
N TYR A 174 -1.97 -8.15 23.57
CA TYR A 174 -3.23 -8.67 24.07
C TYR A 174 -4.01 -9.47 23.02
N THR A 175 -4.17 -8.94 21.80
CA THR A 175 -5.00 -9.60 20.77
C THR A 175 -4.33 -10.84 20.18
N VAL A 176 -2.99 -10.93 20.22
CA VAL A 176 -2.24 -12.10 19.72
C VAL A 176 -2.24 -13.22 20.74
N ASN A 177 -2.11 -12.89 22.04
CA ASN A 177 -1.95 -13.86 23.12
C ASN A 177 -3.28 -14.36 23.68
N THR A 178 -4.34 -13.55 23.58
CA THR A 178 -5.66 -13.96 24.01
C THR A 178 -6.47 -14.51 22.84
N LYS A 179 -6.65 -15.82 22.78
CA LYS A 179 -7.51 -16.48 21.78
C LYS A 179 -8.99 -16.10 21.89
N LYS A 180 -9.40 -15.42 22.95
CA LYS A 180 -10.75 -14.90 23.19
C LYS A 180 -10.70 -13.38 23.02
N HIS A 181 -11.09 -12.91 21.85
CA HIS A 181 -11.19 -11.48 21.54
C HIS A 181 -12.41 -10.88 22.22
N GLY A 182 -12.24 -10.36 23.43
CA GLY A 182 -13.31 -9.64 24.15
C GLY A 182 -13.61 -8.26 23.54
N GLU A 183 -12.70 -7.72 22.76
CA GLU A 183 -12.84 -6.44 22.07
C GLU A 183 -12.80 -6.64 20.56
N LYS A 184 -13.56 -5.81 19.85
CA LYS A 184 -13.59 -5.84 18.40
C LYS A 184 -12.29 -5.23 17.83
N ASN A 185 -11.37 -6.09 17.42
CA ASN A 185 -10.08 -5.72 16.86
C ASN A 185 -9.99 -5.88 15.33
N GLN A 186 -11.10 -6.26 14.68
CA GLN A 186 -11.17 -6.47 13.23
C GLN A 186 -12.46 -5.88 12.67
N PHE A 187 -12.32 -5.17 11.54
CA PHE A 187 -13.39 -4.52 10.82
C PHE A 187 -13.42 -5.04 9.39
N ARG A 188 -14.62 -5.28 8.86
CA ARG A 188 -14.83 -5.86 7.53
C ARG A 188 -15.73 -4.94 6.73
N LYS A 189 -15.37 -4.77 5.45
CA LYS A 189 -16.16 -4.00 4.51
C LYS A 189 -16.23 -4.70 3.17
N ASP A 190 -17.44 -4.98 2.70
CA ASP A 190 -17.68 -5.44 1.32
C ASP A 190 -17.42 -4.27 0.38
N ILE A 191 -16.48 -4.46 -0.54
CA ILE A 191 -16.12 -3.50 -1.57
C ILE A 191 -15.41 -4.22 -2.73
N ASP A 192 -15.50 -3.69 -3.94
CA ASP A 192 -14.83 -4.28 -5.10
C ASP A 192 -13.33 -3.96 -5.13
N ILE A 193 -12.53 -4.73 -4.41
CA ILE A 193 -11.08 -4.59 -4.31
C ILE A 193 -10.33 -4.73 -5.64
N THR A 194 -11.02 -5.09 -6.74
CA THR A 194 -10.42 -5.07 -8.08
C THR A 194 -10.38 -3.66 -8.68
N LYS A 195 -11.08 -2.73 -8.07
CA LYS A 195 -11.05 -1.30 -8.39
C LYS A 195 -10.02 -0.59 -7.53
N TRP A 196 -9.61 0.58 -7.99
CA TRP A 196 -8.72 1.46 -7.23
C TRP A 196 -9.48 2.08 -6.06
N HIS A 197 -8.95 1.91 -4.86
CA HIS A 197 -9.41 2.57 -3.65
C HIS A 197 -8.23 3.14 -2.88
N VAL A 198 -8.49 4.16 -2.07
CA VAL A 198 -7.56 4.71 -1.10
C VAL A 198 -7.90 4.13 0.26
N TYR A 199 -7.01 3.28 0.78
CA TYR A 199 -7.13 2.72 2.13
C TYR A 199 -6.24 3.52 3.06
N GLY A 200 -6.77 3.88 4.22
CA GLY A 200 -6.05 4.74 5.15
C GLY A 200 -6.22 4.37 6.61
N ILE A 201 -5.29 4.87 7.41
CA ILE A 201 -5.39 4.93 8.87
C ILE A 201 -5.04 6.33 9.36
N ALA A 202 -5.71 6.76 10.43
CA ALA A 202 -5.23 7.81 11.32
C ALA A 202 -4.88 7.17 12.65
N TRP A 203 -3.62 7.27 13.04
CA TRP A 203 -3.07 6.66 14.25
C TRP A 203 -2.60 7.73 15.23
N THR A 204 -3.18 7.73 16.41
CA THR A 204 -2.91 8.67 17.51
C THR A 204 -2.45 7.94 18.78
N PRO A 205 -2.05 8.63 19.85
CA PRO A 205 -1.75 8.00 21.13
C PRO A 205 -2.89 7.21 21.77
N THR A 206 -4.14 7.46 21.33
CA THR A 206 -5.34 6.92 21.97
C THR A 206 -6.26 6.12 21.07
N GLU A 207 -6.07 6.19 19.75
CA GLU A 207 -6.93 5.47 18.82
C GLU A 207 -6.27 5.23 17.46
N VAL A 208 -6.79 4.23 16.75
CA VAL A 208 -6.59 4.01 15.34
C VAL A 208 -7.92 4.03 14.62
N VAL A 209 -8.04 4.87 13.60
CA VAL A 209 -9.23 5.01 12.76
C VAL A 209 -8.88 4.54 11.36
N TRP A 210 -9.64 3.60 10.80
CA TRP A 210 -9.48 3.17 9.42
C TRP A 210 -10.43 3.89 8.48
N THR A 211 -9.97 4.12 7.26
CA THR A 211 -10.78 4.73 6.21
C THR A 211 -10.65 3.96 4.89
N ILE A 212 -11.70 4.03 4.07
CA ILE A 212 -11.70 3.67 2.66
C ILE A 212 -12.30 4.83 1.89
N ASP A 213 -11.55 5.36 0.91
CA ASP A 213 -11.93 6.53 0.12
C ASP A 213 -12.37 7.72 1.00
N GLY A 214 -11.62 7.95 2.09
CA GLY A 214 -11.87 9.02 3.06
C GLY A 214 -13.01 8.79 4.05
N LYS A 215 -13.76 7.68 3.93
CA LYS A 215 -14.86 7.36 4.85
C LYS A 215 -14.40 6.38 5.93
N GLU A 216 -14.72 6.68 7.19
CA GLU A 216 -14.41 5.79 8.33
C GLU A 216 -15.08 4.43 8.16
N THR A 217 -14.31 3.37 8.39
CA THR A 217 -14.76 1.97 8.29
C THR A 217 -14.56 1.20 9.59
N GLY A 218 -13.72 1.69 10.47
CA GLY A 218 -13.47 1.09 11.76
C GLY A 218 -12.69 2.00 12.69
N ARG A 219 -12.78 1.72 14.00
CA ARG A 219 -12.09 2.46 15.05
C ARG A 219 -11.71 1.53 16.19
N TYR A 220 -10.47 1.59 16.63
CA TYR A 220 -9.97 0.90 17.80
C TYR A 220 -9.41 1.91 18.79
N ILE A 221 -9.88 1.84 20.04
CA ILE A 221 -9.60 2.85 21.08
C ILE A 221 -8.76 2.20 22.17
N LYS A 222 -7.77 2.95 22.69
CA LYS A 222 -7.02 2.60 23.89
C LYS A 222 -7.98 2.50 25.05
N SER A 223 -7.98 1.34 25.71
CA SER A 223 -8.86 1.09 26.87
C SER A 223 -8.45 1.98 28.05
N SER A 224 -9.44 2.55 28.73
CA SER A 224 -9.24 3.23 30.02
C SER A 224 -9.12 2.26 31.18
N SER A 225 -9.46 0.98 30.99
CA SER A 225 -9.38 -0.07 32.02
C SER A 225 -7.93 -0.39 32.38
N VAL A 226 -7.56 -0.24 33.64
CA VAL A 226 -6.24 -0.61 34.18
C VAL A 226 -5.93 -2.09 33.90
N ALA A 227 -6.93 -2.97 34.05
CA ALA A 227 -6.78 -4.40 33.79
C ALA A 227 -6.48 -4.71 32.32
N MET A 228 -7.05 -3.96 31.38
CA MET A 228 -6.78 -4.10 29.94
C MET A 228 -5.42 -3.54 29.57
N GLN A 229 -5.02 -2.41 30.14
CA GLN A 229 -3.69 -1.83 29.96
C GLN A 229 -2.60 -2.78 30.49
N ALA A 230 -2.79 -3.40 31.67
CA ALA A 230 -1.87 -4.38 32.20
C ALA A 230 -1.70 -5.64 31.31
N LYS A 231 -2.69 -5.94 30.47
CA LYS A 231 -2.63 -7.01 29.46
C LYS A 231 -2.03 -6.55 28.12
N ASN A 232 -1.50 -5.33 28.06
CA ASN A 232 -0.95 -4.74 26.84
C ASN A 232 -1.98 -4.68 25.68
N GLN A 233 -3.22 -4.26 25.98
CA GLN A 233 -4.25 -4.01 24.98
C GLN A 233 -3.80 -2.93 23.99
N TRP A 234 -3.05 -1.93 24.47
CA TRP A 234 -2.52 -0.85 23.67
C TRP A 234 -0.98 -0.87 23.68
N THR A 235 -0.38 -1.28 22.57
CA THR A 235 1.07 -1.31 22.36
C THR A 235 1.54 -0.36 21.27
N PHE A 236 0.62 0.42 20.69
CA PHE A 236 0.81 1.28 19.52
C PHE A 236 1.39 2.64 19.89
N PHE A 237 2.54 2.64 20.58
CA PHE A 237 3.32 3.82 20.96
C PHE A 237 4.79 3.73 20.48
N GLN A 238 5.11 2.69 19.75
CA GLN A 238 6.45 2.40 19.23
C GLN A 238 6.53 2.75 17.75
N PRO A 239 7.71 3.11 17.21
CA PRO A 239 7.87 3.30 15.78
C PRO A 239 7.47 2.05 14.99
N MET A 240 6.78 2.26 13.88
CA MET A 240 6.36 1.20 12.96
C MET A 240 6.83 1.50 11.55
N PHE A 241 7.18 0.46 10.82
CA PHE A 241 7.56 0.51 9.42
C PHE A 241 6.46 -0.06 8.52
N LEU A 242 6.48 0.31 7.25
CA LEU A 242 5.51 -0.09 6.24
C LEU A 242 5.86 -1.44 5.61
N ARG A 243 4.81 -2.21 5.24
CA ARG A 243 4.91 -3.39 4.38
C ARG A 243 3.81 -3.39 3.33
N LEU A 244 4.20 -3.79 2.12
CA LEU A 244 3.30 -3.98 0.98
C LEU A 244 3.58 -5.35 0.39
N ASN A 245 2.53 -6.17 0.21
CA ASN A 245 2.74 -7.52 -0.30
C ASN A 245 1.59 -8.08 -1.13
N GLN A 246 1.96 -9.03 -2.00
CA GLN A 246 1.11 -10.06 -2.52
C GLN A 246 1.56 -11.39 -1.93
N SER A 247 0.90 -11.79 -0.86
CA SER A 247 1.08 -13.11 -0.23
C SER A 247 -0.03 -14.06 -0.64
N LEU A 248 0.02 -15.28 -0.11
CA LEU A 248 -1.00 -16.29 -0.36
C LEU A 248 -1.43 -16.93 0.96
N CYS A 249 -2.72 -17.23 1.06
CA CYS A 249 -3.26 -18.06 2.11
C CYS A 249 -2.64 -19.45 2.02
N ASN A 250 -2.24 -20.00 3.16
CA ASN A 250 -1.77 -21.36 3.24
C ASN A 250 -2.40 -22.02 4.47
N GLY A 251 -3.66 -22.40 4.29
CA GLY A 251 -4.52 -22.91 5.34
C GLY A 251 -5.11 -21.83 6.25
N ASN A 252 -4.82 -20.53 6.04
CA ASN A 252 -5.52 -19.46 6.72
C ASN A 252 -6.99 -19.51 6.35
N MET A 253 -7.88 -19.53 7.36
CA MET A 253 -9.33 -19.59 7.15
C MET A 253 -9.78 -20.78 6.28
N GLY A 254 -9.00 -21.87 6.24
CA GLY A 254 -9.27 -23.02 5.36
C GLY A 254 -9.02 -22.74 3.87
N LEU A 255 -8.35 -21.64 3.51
CA LEU A 255 -8.14 -21.22 2.14
C LEU A 255 -6.75 -21.64 1.65
N TYR A 256 -6.70 -22.16 0.43
CA TYR A 256 -5.48 -22.57 -0.26
C TYR A 256 -5.41 -21.90 -1.63
N PRO A 257 -4.20 -21.52 -2.10
CA PRO A 257 -4.04 -20.94 -3.43
C PRO A 257 -4.14 -22.01 -4.51
N ASP A 258 -4.54 -21.59 -5.70
CA ASP A 258 -4.28 -22.33 -6.92
C ASP A 258 -2.79 -22.13 -7.30
N THR A 259 -2.00 -23.18 -7.17
CA THR A 259 -0.55 -23.13 -7.42
C THR A 259 -0.18 -23.03 -8.92
N LYS A 260 -1.18 -23.06 -9.82
CA LYS A 260 -1.01 -22.79 -11.25
C LYS A 260 -1.39 -21.36 -11.64
N ALA A 261 -2.03 -20.62 -10.73
CA ALA A 261 -2.50 -19.28 -10.99
C ALA A 261 -1.46 -18.20 -10.66
N THR A 262 -1.60 -17.05 -11.30
CA THR A 262 -0.90 -15.81 -10.94
C THR A 262 -1.84 -14.90 -10.15
N TYR A 263 -1.31 -14.32 -9.08
CA TYR A 263 -1.96 -13.32 -8.24
C TYR A 263 -1.22 -11.99 -8.38
N VAL A 264 -1.95 -10.89 -8.39
CA VAL A 264 -1.38 -9.56 -8.62
C VAL A 264 -2.01 -8.55 -7.70
N THR A 265 -1.17 -7.77 -7.04
CA THR A 265 -1.55 -6.56 -6.32
C THR A 265 -0.75 -5.39 -6.89
N GLU A 266 -1.44 -4.32 -7.20
CA GLU A 266 -0.85 -3.09 -7.70
C GLU A 266 -1.04 -1.97 -6.68
N PHE A 267 0.04 -1.26 -6.38
CA PHE A 267 0.08 -0.08 -5.52
C PHE A 267 0.40 1.12 -6.42
N ASP A 268 -0.52 2.08 -6.47
CA ASP A 268 -0.38 3.30 -7.28
C ASP A 268 0.51 4.31 -6.56
N TRP A 269 0.25 4.51 -5.26
CA TRP A 269 1.07 5.32 -4.38
C TRP A 269 0.83 4.96 -2.91
N ILE A 270 1.78 5.40 -2.07
CA ILE A 270 1.66 5.38 -0.61
C ILE A 270 2.19 6.69 -0.04
N ARG A 271 1.53 7.22 0.99
CA ARG A 271 1.85 8.49 1.64
C ARG A 271 1.71 8.38 3.14
N VAL A 272 2.68 8.92 3.86
CA VAL A 272 2.65 9.01 5.33
C VAL A 272 2.71 10.48 5.73
N TYR A 273 1.82 10.87 6.62
CA TYR A 273 1.70 12.23 7.11
C TYR A 273 1.86 12.26 8.63
N LYS A 274 2.58 13.23 9.14
CA LYS A 274 2.71 13.49 10.58
C LYS A 274 1.80 14.64 10.98
N ASN A 275 1.09 14.49 12.10
CA ASN A 275 0.29 15.59 12.66
C ASN A 275 1.23 16.64 13.24
N ILE A 276 1.12 17.88 12.78
CA ILE A 276 1.92 19.03 13.23
C ILE A 276 1.13 20.02 14.12
N THR A 277 -0.15 19.77 14.36
CA THR A 277 -1.02 20.69 15.14
C THR A 277 -0.51 20.88 16.58
N ASN A 278 0.21 19.92 17.13
CA ASN A 278 0.78 19.95 18.48
C ASN A 278 2.27 20.33 18.54
N MET A 279 2.90 20.67 17.41
CA MET A 279 4.34 21.02 17.39
C MET A 279 4.59 22.50 17.76
N PHE A 280 3.54 23.29 17.93
CA PHE A 280 3.58 24.71 18.24
C PHE A 280 2.85 25.07 19.55
N LYS A 281 2.60 24.09 20.42
CA LYS A 281 2.07 24.31 21.78
C LYS A 281 3.15 24.08 22.81
#